data_ee51204391f47ebe95a429c7d132345b
#
_entry.id   ee51204391f47ebe95a429c7d132345b
#
_cell.length_a   1.000
_cell.length_b   1.000
_cell.length_c   1.000
_cell.angle_alpha   90.00
_cell.angle_beta   90.00
_cell.angle_gamma   90.00
#
_symmetry.space_group_name_H-M   'P 1'
#
loop_
_entity.id
_entity.type
_entity.pdbx_description
1 polymer ?
#
loop_
_entity_poly.entity_id
_entity_poly.type
_entity_poly.pdbx_seq_one_letter_code
_entity_poly.pdbx_strand_id
1 'polypeptide(L)'
;MKQHALITGAGTGIGRALCERLIKKNLEVIGVGRRPAPLEKLKQDFGKSVTIVEADVGTVSGRNKIHSVVKKQKLDLLVHNAAVLDPVGPISKMKRKEWQKHFQINFEGPVFLTQKLLPSLGTGSRILNISSGAAHRSIQGWAAYCMSKAALHMSYECWKEELSGQGILVGSVKPGVVDTAMQEQIRNLDEERFPMLENFRSLKRNNELLDPNTVSRFLAWLLLDAKPEIFTEKDQDIRDEALKPLWDVSNETTE
;
A
#
# COMPACT_ATOMS: atom_id res chain seq x y z
N MET A 1 4.05 13.39 22.00
CA MET A 1 2.80 13.43 21.21
C MET A 1 2.68 12.09 20.48
N LYS A 2 1.46 11.57 20.30
CA LYS A 2 1.26 10.35 19.50
C LYS A 2 1.55 10.64 18.03
N GLN A 3 2.11 9.66 17.34
CA GLN A 3 2.32 9.72 15.88
C GLN A 3 1.01 9.42 15.15
N HIS A 4 0.83 10.06 13.99
CA HIS A 4 -0.35 9.91 13.14
C HIS A 4 0.03 9.24 11.81
N ALA A 5 -0.69 8.17 11.47
CA ALA A 5 -0.52 7.44 10.22
C ALA A 5 -1.77 7.50 9.35
N LEU A 6 -1.63 7.77 8.07
CA LEU A 6 -2.70 7.60 7.08
C LEU A 6 -2.40 6.40 6.19
N ILE A 7 -3.36 5.47 6.10
CA ILE A 7 -3.24 4.26 5.29
C ILE A 7 -4.39 4.18 4.32
N THR A 8 -4.10 4.17 3.01
CA THR A 8 -5.11 3.93 1.99
C THR A 8 -5.32 2.43 1.76
N GLY A 9 -6.55 2.01 1.44
CA GLY A 9 -6.89 0.59 1.35
C GLY A 9 -6.93 -0.12 2.72
N ALA A 10 -7.29 0.60 3.78
CA ALA A 10 -7.24 0.16 5.18
C ALA A 10 -8.25 -0.93 5.57
N GLY A 11 -9.25 -1.20 4.75
CA GLY A 11 -10.36 -2.08 5.13
C GLY A 11 -10.04 -3.58 5.10
N THR A 12 -9.04 -4.01 4.32
CA THR A 12 -8.74 -5.45 4.10
C THR A 12 -7.26 -5.70 3.82
N GLY A 13 -6.84 -6.97 3.88
CA GLY A 13 -5.50 -7.42 3.49
C GLY A 13 -4.38 -6.69 4.21
N ILE A 14 -3.34 -6.32 3.46
CA ILE A 14 -2.14 -5.65 3.98
C ILE A 14 -2.49 -4.36 4.74
N GLY A 15 -3.36 -3.51 4.15
CA GLY A 15 -3.73 -2.22 4.77
C GLY A 15 -4.40 -2.38 6.12
N ARG A 16 -5.30 -3.37 6.27
CA ARG A 16 -5.94 -3.66 7.54
C ARG A 16 -4.95 -4.19 8.58
N ALA A 17 -4.11 -5.15 8.20
CA ALA A 17 -3.11 -5.71 9.10
C ALA A 17 -2.10 -4.65 9.57
N LEU A 18 -1.73 -3.71 8.67
CA LEU A 18 -0.85 -2.60 9.02
C LEU A 18 -1.55 -1.60 9.98
N CYS A 19 -2.83 -1.26 9.75
CA CYS A 19 -3.59 -0.42 10.68
C CYS A 19 -3.58 -1.01 12.09
N GLU A 20 -3.94 -2.29 12.23
CA GLU A 20 -3.94 -2.99 13.50
C GLU A 20 -2.57 -2.94 14.19
N ARG A 21 -1.50 -3.22 13.45
CA ARG A 21 -0.13 -3.23 13.98
C ARG A 21 0.32 -1.85 14.46
N LEU A 22 0.07 -0.80 13.69
CA LEU A 22 0.45 0.56 14.09
C LEU A 22 -0.37 1.04 15.31
N ILE A 23 -1.64 0.67 15.40
CA ILE A 23 -2.48 0.96 16.58
C ILE A 23 -1.93 0.25 17.82
N LYS A 24 -1.55 -1.04 17.72
CA LYS A 24 -0.90 -1.78 18.83
C LYS A 24 0.44 -1.16 19.24
N LYS A 25 1.13 -0.47 18.34
CA LYS A 25 2.33 0.35 18.63
C LYS A 25 1.99 1.79 19.08
N ASN A 26 0.74 2.03 19.51
CA ASN A 26 0.25 3.29 20.09
C ASN A 26 0.18 4.49 19.11
N LEU A 27 0.07 4.25 17.79
CA LEU A 27 -0.19 5.31 16.82
C LEU A 27 -1.70 5.58 16.68
N GLU A 28 -2.05 6.79 16.28
CA GLU A 28 -3.39 7.13 15.80
C GLU A 28 -3.44 6.94 14.27
N VAL A 29 -4.43 6.17 13.81
CA VAL A 29 -4.51 5.78 12.40
C VAL A 29 -5.71 6.41 11.71
N ILE A 30 -5.49 7.00 10.53
CA ILE A 30 -6.54 7.39 9.59
C ILE A 30 -6.64 6.30 8.53
N GLY A 31 -7.68 5.48 8.63
CA GLY A 31 -7.93 4.38 7.70
C GLY A 31 -8.84 4.80 6.56
N VAL A 32 -8.33 4.78 5.33
CA VAL A 32 -9.08 5.19 4.12
C VAL A 32 -9.47 3.98 3.27
N GLY A 33 -10.70 3.94 2.79
CA GLY A 33 -11.18 2.90 1.88
C GLY A 33 -12.49 3.26 1.22
N ARG A 34 -12.89 2.52 0.19
CA ARG A 34 -14.14 2.77 -0.57
C ARG A 34 -15.36 2.03 -0.01
N ARG A 35 -15.12 0.92 0.67
CA ARG A 35 -16.18 0.06 1.18
C ARG A 35 -16.44 0.38 2.66
N PRO A 36 -17.68 0.77 3.04
CA PRO A 36 -17.97 1.14 4.43
C PRO A 36 -17.83 -0.06 5.40
N ALA A 37 -18.41 -1.21 5.09
CA ALA A 37 -18.47 -2.32 6.03
C ALA A 37 -17.09 -2.77 6.57
N PRO A 38 -16.01 -2.96 5.77
CA PRO A 38 -14.68 -3.27 6.30
C PRO A 38 -14.07 -2.14 7.14
N LEU A 39 -14.38 -0.88 6.85
CA LEU A 39 -13.92 0.26 7.64
C LEU A 39 -14.65 0.34 8.97
N GLU A 40 -15.98 0.15 8.98
CA GLU A 40 -16.77 0.10 10.20
C GLU A 40 -16.29 -1.04 11.12
N LYS A 41 -15.96 -2.20 10.56
CA LYS A 41 -15.37 -3.30 11.34
C LYS A 41 -14.03 -2.89 11.95
N LEU A 42 -13.16 -2.20 11.20
CA LEU A 42 -11.92 -1.64 11.72
C LEU A 42 -12.19 -0.64 12.86
N LYS A 43 -13.20 0.21 12.73
CA LYS A 43 -13.60 1.17 13.76
C LYS A 43 -14.14 0.48 15.02
N GLN A 44 -14.96 -0.56 14.87
CA GLN A 44 -15.48 -1.35 15.98
C GLN A 44 -14.35 -2.03 16.77
N ASP A 45 -13.35 -2.60 16.06
CA ASP A 45 -12.26 -3.33 16.69
C ASP A 45 -11.29 -2.41 17.46
N PHE A 46 -11.06 -1.17 16.98
CA PHE A 46 -10.00 -0.28 17.52
C PHE A 46 -10.51 1.05 18.10
N GLY A 47 -11.80 1.28 18.08
CA GLY A 47 -12.44 2.39 18.77
C GLY A 47 -11.85 3.76 18.43
N LYS A 48 -11.37 4.48 19.46
CA LYS A 48 -10.83 5.86 19.31
C LYS A 48 -9.48 5.91 18.61
N SER A 49 -8.72 4.81 18.57
CA SER A 49 -7.38 4.76 17.96
C SER A 49 -7.41 4.81 16.44
N VAL A 50 -8.58 4.68 15.82
CA VAL A 50 -8.73 4.79 14.37
C VAL A 50 -9.83 5.79 14.00
N THR A 51 -9.51 6.66 13.03
CA THR A 51 -10.48 7.49 12.30
C THR A 51 -10.67 6.86 10.92
N ILE A 52 -11.89 6.52 10.55
CA ILE A 52 -12.19 5.94 9.23
C ILE A 52 -12.67 7.03 8.27
N VAL A 53 -12.23 6.93 7.01
CA VAL A 53 -12.64 7.84 5.93
C VAL A 53 -13.09 7.00 4.74
N GLU A 54 -14.39 6.95 4.51
CA GLU A 54 -14.93 6.36 3.29
C GLU A 54 -14.68 7.31 2.11
N ALA A 55 -13.67 6.96 1.29
CA ALA A 55 -13.26 7.76 0.14
C ALA A 55 -12.60 6.91 -0.95
N ASP A 56 -12.79 7.32 -2.21
CA ASP A 56 -12.04 6.78 -3.36
C ASP A 56 -10.86 7.71 -3.66
N VAL A 57 -9.65 7.21 -3.47
CA VAL A 57 -8.40 7.96 -3.77
C VAL A 57 -8.28 8.35 -5.23
N GLY A 58 -8.92 7.60 -6.15
CA GLY A 58 -8.94 7.90 -7.58
C GLY A 58 -9.76 9.14 -7.93
N THR A 59 -10.58 9.69 -7.03
CA THR A 59 -11.44 10.84 -7.31
C THR A 59 -10.96 12.11 -6.58
N VAL A 60 -11.21 13.27 -7.21
CA VAL A 60 -10.91 14.57 -6.59
C VAL A 60 -11.69 14.75 -5.28
N SER A 61 -13.00 14.40 -5.29
CA SER A 61 -13.86 14.49 -4.11
C SER A 61 -13.36 13.59 -2.96
N GLY A 62 -12.95 12.36 -3.28
CA GLY A 62 -12.38 11.45 -2.28
C GLY A 62 -11.10 12.00 -1.64
N ARG A 63 -10.17 12.51 -2.46
CA ARG A 63 -8.94 13.15 -1.96
C ARG A 63 -9.22 14.41 -1.13
N ASN A 64 -10.24 15.20 -1.50
CA ASN A 64 -10.70 16.35 -0.70
C ASN A 64 -11.26 15.92 0.65
N LYS A 65 -12.06 14.86 0.69
CA LYS A 65 -12.60 14.30 1.95
C LYS A 65 -11.46 13.81 2.87
N ILE A 66 -10.46 13.12 2.34
CA ILE A 66 -9.30 12.70 3.11
C ILE A 66 -8.55 13.92 3.68
N HIS A 67 -8.23 14.90 2.84
CA HIS A 67 -7.54 16.11 3.26
C HIS A 67 -8.30 16.87 4.36
N SER A 68 -9.64 16.94 4.30
CA SER A 68 -10.44 17.64 5.31
C SER A 68 -10.31 17.05 6.72
N VAL A 69 -9.99 15.75 6.81
CA VAL A 69 -9.72 15.07 8.08
C VAL A 69 -8.29 15.32 8.56
N VAL A 70 -7.31 15.26 7.63
CA VAL A 70 -5.88 15.39 7.95
C VAL A 70 -5.45 16.82 8.25
N LYS A 71 -5.99 17.83 7.56
CA LYS A 71 -5.50 19.22 7.57
C LYS A 71 -5.32 19.88 8.95
N LYS A 72 -5.87 19.29 10.01
CA LYS A 72 -5.82 19.82 11.39
C LYS A 72 -4.70 19.24 12.24
N GLN A 73 -3.89 18.33 11.69
CA GLN A 73 -2.86 17.63 12.43
C GLN A 73 -1.62 17.36 11.59
N LYS A 74 -0.47 17.20 12.23
CA LYS A 74 0.74 16.71 11.59
C LYS A 74 0.53 15.23 11.20
N LEU A 75 1.01 14.85 10.02
CA LEU A 75 1.02 13.47 9.56
C LEU A 75 2.46 12.96 9.58
N ASP A 76 2.73 11.92 10.35
CA ASP A 76 4.06 11.33 10.45
C ASP A 76 4.28 10.25 9.38
N LEU A 77 3.22 9.48 9.07
CA LEU A 77 3.28 8.36 8.12
C LEU A 77 2.15 8.46 7.09
N LEU A 78 2.49 8.39 5.80
CA LEU A 78 1.55 8.28 4.68
C LEU A 78 1.82 7.00 3.91
N VAL A 79 0.84 6.07 3.86
CA VAL A 79 0.99 4.78 3.19
C VAL A 79 0.02 4.66 2.02
N HIS A 80 0.56 4.62 0.81
CA HIS A 80 -0.17 4.36 -0.42
C HIS A 80 -0.27 2.85 -0.67
N ASN A 81 -1.32 2.24 -0.09
CA ASN A 81 -1.58 0.81 -0.23
C ASN A 81 -2.82 0.48 -1.08
N ALA A 82 -3.76 1.43 -1.24
CA ALA A 82 -4.93 1.20 -2.08
C ALA A 82 -4.54 0.90 -3.53
N ALA A 83 -4.99 -0.22 -4.05
CA ALA A 83 -4.77 -0.63 -5.44
C ALA A 83 -5.90 -1.51 -5.95
N VAL A 84 -6.04 -1.60 -7.27
CA VAL A 84 -6.90 -2.52 -7.99
C VAL A 84 -6.09 -3.29 -9.03
N LEU A 85 -6.55 -4.49 -9.37
CA LEU A 85 -5.91 -5.33 -10.39
C LEU A 85 -6.50 -5.08 -11.79
N ASP A 86 -7.83 -5.00 -11.89
CA ASP A 86 -8.51 -4.83 -13.18
C ASP A 86 -8.16 -3.51 -13.88
N PRO A 87 -8.12 -3.54 -15.24
CA PRO A 87 -8.49 -4.63 -16.12
C PRO A 87 -7.40 -5.69 -16.30
N VAL A 88 -7.80 -6.97 -16.33
CA VAL A 88 -6.93 -8.08 -16.67
C VAL A 88 -7.30 -8.62 -18.05
N GLY A 89 -6.32 -8.94 -18.89
CA GLY A 89 -6.49 -9.50 -20.21
C GLY A 89 -5.55 -8.91 -21.25
N PRO A 90 -5.64 -9.36 -22.52
CA PRO A 90 -4.78 -8.89 -23.59
C PRO A 90 -5.06 -7.42 -23.91
N ILE A 91 -4.00 -6.68 -24.25
CA ILE A 91 -4.06 -5.24 -24.53
C ILE A 91 -5.06 -4.90 -25.66
N SER A 92 -5.25 -5.80 -26.62
CA SER A 92 -6.21 -5.63 -27.72
C SER A 92 -7.68 -5.60 -27.27
N LYS A 93 -8.00 -6.14 -26.10
CA LYS A 93 -9.36 -6.15 -25.51
C LYS A 93 -9.53 -5.10 -24.40
N MET A 94 -8.50 -4.31 -24.11
CA MET A 94 -8.51 -3.34 -23.00
C MET A 94 -9.40 -2.14 -23.32
N LYS A 95 -10.39 -1.88 -22.47
CA LYS A 95 -11.27 -0.72 -22.60
C LYS A 95 -10.65 0.51 -21.97
N ARG A 96 -10.63 1.63 -22.72
CA ARG A 96 -10.06 2.90 -22.26
C ARG A 96 -10.62 3.34 -20.90
N LYS A 97 -11.92 3.22 -20.66
CA LYS A 97 -12.56 3.64 -19.40
C LYS A 97 -12.06 2.82 -18.20
N GLU A 98 -11.87 1.51 -18.39
CA GLU A 98 -11.36 0.63 -17.33
C GLU A 98 -9.89 0.93 -17.03
N TRP A 99 -9.08 1.14 -18.08
CA TRP A 99 -7.68 1.56 -17.98
C TRP A 99 -7.54 2.91 -17.25
N GLN A 100 -8.34 3.91 -17.62
CA GLN A 100 -8.35 5.22 -16.95
C GLN A 100 -8.67 5.09 -15.46
N LYS A 101 -9.73 4.34 -15.11
CA LYS A 101 -10.10 4.09 -13.71
C LYS A 101 -8.98 3.39 -12.93
N HIS A 102 -8.28 2.44 -13.56
CA HIS A 102 -7.12 1.77 -12.97
C HIS A 102 -6.02 2.77 -12.61
N PHE A 103 -5.63 3.62 -13.56
CA PHE A 103 -4.59 4.62 -13.35
C PHE A 103 -5.00 5.69 -12.33
N GLN A 104 -6.27 6.11 -12.33
CA GLN A 104 -6.79 7.02 -11.32
C GLN A 104 -6.61 6.48 -9.89
N ILE A 105 -6.75 5.18 -9.68
CA ILE A 105 -6.61 4.58 -8.35
C ILE A 105 -5.16 4.27 -8.04
N ASN A 106 -4.44 3.58 -8.94
CA ASN A 106 -3.13 3.01 -8.66
C ASN A 106 -1.97 4.02 -8.79
N PHE A 107 -2.18 5.12 -9.52
CA PHE A 107 -1.14 6.11 -9.80
C PHE A 107 -1.57 7.54 -9.44
N GLU A 108 -2.62 8.08 -10.08
CA GLU A 108 -3.05 9.47 -9.82
C GLU A 108 -3.50 9.67 -8.36
N GLY A 109 -4.13 8.65 -7.76
CA GLY A 109 -4.53 8.66 -6.36
C GLY A 109 -3.34 8.94 -5.42
N PRO A 110 -2.28 8.13 -5.42
CA PRO A 110 -1.05 8.41 -4.69
C PRO A 110 -0.46 9.78 -5.00
N VAL A 111 -0.29 10.14 -6.27
CA VAL A 111 0.33 11.42 -6.69
C VAL A 111 -0.41 12.62 -6.12
N PHE A 112 -1.69 12.75 -6.42
CA PHE A 112 -2.46 13.93 -6.03
C PHE A 112 -2.89 13.92 -4.56
N LEU A 113 -2.93 12.76 -3.91
CA LEU A 113 -3.12 12.71 -2.46
C LEU A 113 -1.86 13.18 -1.74
N THR A 114 -0.66 12.72 -2.16
CA THR A 114 0.61 13.22 -1.62
C THR A 114 0.71 14.74 -1.78
N GLN A 115 0.52 15.26 -2.99
CA GLN A 115 0.55 16.70 -3.25
C GLN A 115 -0.37 17.48 -2.31
N LYS A 116 -1.59 16.98 -2.11
CA LYS A 116 -2.58 17.63 -1.24
C LYS A 116 -2.21 17.57 0.25
N LEU A 117 -1.48 16.54 0.68
CA LEU A 117 -1.10 16.32 2.07
C LEU A 117 0.29 16.85 2.42
N LEU A 118 1.08 17.32 1.45
CA LEU A 118 2.41 17.90 1.71
C LEU A 118 2.42 18.94 2.85
N PRO A 119 1.44 19.85 2.95
CA PRO A 119 1.42 20.82 4.07
C PRO A 119 1.25 20.19 5.47
N SER A 120 0.80 18.93 5.54
CA SER A 120 0.67 18.18 6.81
C SER A 120 1.88 17.28 7.11
N LEU A 121 2.79 17.12 6.14
CA LEU A 121 4.04 16.39 6.28
C LEU A 121 5.18 17.35 6.65
N GLY A 122 6.24 16.85 7.24
CA GLY A 122 7.41 17.65 7.59
C GLY A 122 8.62 16.78 7.89
N THR A 123 9.67 17.38 8.43
CA THR A 123 10.92 16.68 8.78
C THR A 123 10.65 15.43 9.60
N GLY A 124 11.17 14.31 9.13
CA GLY A 124 11.01 12.97 9.71
C GLY A 124 9.73 12.24 9.30
N SER A 125 8.81 12.89 8.57
CA SER A 125 7.64 12.18 8.01
C SER A 125 8.09 11.17 6.94
N ARG A 126 7.38 10.03 6.87
CA ARG A 126 7.65 8.95 5.91
C ARG A 126 6.46 8.71 4.99
N ILE A 127 6.72 8.72 3.68
CA ILE A 127 5.77 8.31 2.64
C ILE A 127 6.19 6.92 2.15
N LEU A 128 5.30 5.94 2.21
CA LEU A 128 5.57 4.58 1.74
C LEU A 128 4.62 4.18 0.62
N ASN A 129 5.17 3.86 -0.55
CA ASN A 129 4.44 3.30 -1.68
C ASN A 129 4.46 1.77 -1.63
N ILE A 130 3.29 1.12 -1.57
CA ILE A 130 3.20 -0.33 -1.74
C ILE A 130 3.29 -0.64 -3.24
N SER A 131 4.49 -0.99 -3.66
CA SER A 131 4.89 -1.35 -5.01
C SER A 131 4.49 -2.81 -5.34
N SER A 132 5.15 -3.39 -6.32
CA SER A 132 4.99 -4.78 -6.73
C SER A 132 6.19 -5.22 -7.57
N GLY A 133 6.49 -6.52 -7.60
CA GLY A 133 7.37 -7.08 -8.62
C GLY A 133 6.94 -6.80 -10.07
N ALA A 134 5.65 -6.50 -10.28
CA ALA A 134 5.10 -6.06 -11.56
C ALA A 134 5.57 -4.67 -12.02
N ALA A 135 6.16 -3.86 -11.14
CA ALA A 135 6.80 -2.60 -11.51
C ALA A 135 8.09 -2.79 -12.32
N HIS A 136 8.74 -3.95 -12.19
CA HIS A 136 10.07 -4.23 -12.73
C HIS A 136 10.09 -5.33 -13.81
N ARG A 137 8.94 -5.94 -14.10
CA ARG A 137 8.82 -6.98 -15.12
C ARG A 137 7.44 -7.00 -15.75
N SER A 138 7.35 -7.44 -16.99
CA SER A 138 6.09 -7.67 -17.66
C SER A 138 5.42 -8.95 -17.16
N ILE A 139 4.09 -8.90 -17.05
CA ILE A 139 3.24 -10.06 -16.77
C ILE A 139 2.12 -10.04 -17.78
N GLN A 140 2.02 -11.12 -18.56
CA GLN A 140 1.00 -11.24 -19.61
C GLN A 140 -0.41 -11.14 -19.02
N GLY A 141 -1.26 -10.31 -19.62
CA GLY A 141 -2.60 -10.01 -19.09
C GLY A 141 -2.67 -8.89 -18.06
N TRP A 142 -1.52 -8.39 -17.54
CA TRP A 142 -1.47 -7.34 -16.52
C TRP A 142 -0.88 -6.02 -17.02
N ALA A 143 -1.04 -5.69 -18.30
CA ALA A 143 -0.43 -4.49 -18.87
C ALA A 143 -0.76 -3.22 -18.08
N ALA A 144 -2.03 -2.96 -17.73
CA ALA A 144 -2.42 -1.80 -16.94
C ALA A 144 -1.77 -1.82 -15.55
N TYR A 145 -1.77 -2.98 -14.89
CA TYR A 145 -1.19 -3.13 -13.55
C TYR A 145 0.33 -2.91 -13.56
N CYS A 146 1.06 -3.57 -14.48
CA CYS A 146 2.50 -3.39 -14.62
C CYS A 146 2.87 -1.92 -14.87
N MET A 147 2.20 -1.26 -15.85
CA MET A 147 2.43 0.13 -16.19
C MET A 147 2.14 1.06 -14.99
N SER A 148 1.02 0.85 -14.28
CA SER A 148 0.67 1.69 -13.13
C SER A 148 1.64 1.52 -11.96
N LYS A 149 2.15 0.31 -11.73
CA LYS A 149 3.15 0.04 -10.68
C LYS A 149 4.54 0.56 -11.07
N ALA A 150 4.91 0.49 -12.35
CA ALA A 150 6.13 1.13 -12.85
C ALA A 150 6.06 2.66 -12.72
N ALA A 151 4.93 3.28 -13.05
CA ALA A 151 4.72 4.72 -12.85
C ALA A 151 4.76 5.11 -11.36
N LEU A 152 4.16 4.31 -10.48
CA LEU A 152 4.22 4.53 -9.03
C LEU A 152 5.65 4.37 -8.49
N HIS A 153 6.43 3.41 -9.01
CA HIS A 153 7.83 3.26 -8.65
C HIS A 153 8.65 4.47 -9.11
N MET A 154 8.47 4.94 -10.35
CA MET A 154 9.15 6.16 -10.82
C MET A 154 8.76 7.39 -10.00
N SER A 155 7.51 7.51 -9.54
CA SER A 155 7.13 8.62 -8.65
C SER A 155 7.85 8.54 -7.29
N TYR A 156 8.14 7.35 -6.77
CA TYR A 156 8.97 7.20 -5.58
C TYR A 156 10.39 7.77 -5.83
N GLU A 157 11.03 7.43 -6.95
CA GLU A 157 12.36 7.94 -7.27
C GLU A 157 12.36 9.48 -7.39
N CYS A 158 11.38 10.07 -8.09
CA CYS A 158 11.25 11.52 -8.20
C CYS A 158 11.02 12.19 -6.84
N TRP A 159 10.08 11.68 -6.04
CA TRP A 159 9.75 12.30 -4.75
C TRP A 159 10.86 12.15 -3.73
N LYS A 160 11.61 11.07 -3.76
CA LYS A 160 12.80 10.89 -2.92
C LYS A 160 13.78 12.06 -3.10
N GLU A 161 14.02 12.48 -4.35
CA GLU A 161 14.88 13.60 -4.65
C GLU A 161 14.23 14.94 -4.29
N GLU A 162 12.98 15.17 -4.73
CA GLU A 162 12.28 16.45 -4.57
C GLU A 162 11.98 16.81 -3.11
N LEU A 163 11.68 15.81 -2.25
CA LEU A 163 11.24 16.02 -0.88
C LEU A 163 12.37 15.90 0.15
N SER A 164 13.56 15.46 -0.27
CA SER A 164 14.71 15.30 0.62
C SER A 164 15.10 16.60 1.34
N GLY A 165 15.09 17.74 0.63
CA GLY A 165 15.38 19.06 1.18
C GLY A 165 14.37 19.54 2.23
N GLN A 166 13.19 18.93 2.32
CA GLN A 166 12.16 19.18 3.34
C GLN A 166 12.26 18.18 4.51
N GLY A 167 13.23 17.27 4.48
CA GLY A 167 13.39 16.21 5.47
C GLY A 167 12.28 15.15 5.45
N ILE A 168 11.50 15.07 4.37
CA ILE A 168 10.48 14.05 4.17
C ILE A 168 11.14 12.83 3.51
N LEU A 169 10.98 11.67 4.12
CA LEU A 169 11.53 10.42 3.62
C LEU A 169 10.51 9.72 2.72
N VAL A 170 10.92 9.30 1.54
CA VAL A 170 10.06 8.53 0.62
C VAL A 170 10.65 7.14 0.43
N GLY A 171 9.81 6.12 0.62
CA GLY A 171 10.17 4.72 0.47
C GLY A 171 9.21 3.99 -0.48
N SER A 172 9.66 2.89 -1.00
CA SER A 172 8.89 1.97 -1.83
C SER A 172 9.14 0.52 -1.39
N VAL A 173 8.14 -0.35 -1.53
CA VAL A 173 8.25 -1.73 -1.05
C VAL A 173 7.49 -2.73 -1.91
N LYS A 174 8.12 -3.85 -2.23
CA LYS A 174 7.52 -5.05 -2.82
C LYS A 174 7.09 -6.00 -1.70
N PRO A 175 5.77 -6.15 -1.45
CA PRO A 175 5.27 -6.93 -0.32
C PRO A 175 5.30 -8.45 -0.55
N GLY A 176 5.80 -8.92 -1.70
CA GLY A 176 5.67 -10.32 -2.10
C GLY A 176 4.28 -10.67 -2.64
N VAL A 177 3.96 -11.97 -2.71
CA VAL A 177 2.64 -12.45 -3.10
C VAL A 177 1.86 -12.80 -1.82
N VAL A 178 0.82 -12.00 -1.54
CA VAL A 178 0.16 -11.98 -0.23
C VAL A 178 -1.25 -12.56 -0.33
N ASP A 179 -1.65 -13.40 0.61
CA ASP A 179 -3.00 -14.00 0.65
C ASP A 179 -4.07 -12.95 0.98
N THR A 180 -4.61 -12.33 -0.04
CA THR A 180 -5.56 -11.24 0.03
C THR A 180 -6.72 -11.45 -0.96
N ALA A 181 -7.77 -10.63 -0.85
CA ALA A 181 -8.87 -10.63 -1.81
C ALA A 181 -8.40 -10.37 -3.27
N MET A 182 -7.31 -9.63 -3.48
CA MET A 182 -6.72 -9.46 -4.82
C MET A 182 -6.15 -10.79 -5.34
N GLN A 183 -5.50 -11.57 -4.49
CA GLN A 183 -4.97 -12.88 -4.84
C GLN A 183 -6.12 -13.88 -5.12
N GLU A 184 -7.20 -13.80 -4.36
CA GLU A 184 -8.43 -14.57 -4.63
C GLU A 184 -9.04 -14.19 -5.98
N GLN A 185 -9.12 -12.89 -6.29
CA GLN A 185 -9.57 -12.40 -7.60
C GLN A 185 -8.72 -12.97 -8.74
N ILE A 186 -7.38 -13.02 -8.59
CA ILE A 186 -6.47 -13.61 -9.59
C ILE A 186 -6.81 -15.09 -9.82
N ARG A 187 -6.97 -15.87 -8.76
CA ARG A 187 -7.25 -17.31 -8.87
C ARG A 187 -8.61 -17.65 -9.51
N ASN A 188 -9.53 -16.69 -9.53
CA ASN A 188 -10.86 -16.81 -10.13
C ASN A 188 -10.93 -16.30 -11.58
N LEU A 189 -9.80 -15.90 -12.18
CA LEU A 189 -9.72 -15.55 -13.60
C LEU A 189 -9.78 -16.82 -14.47
N ASP A 190 -9.97 -16.62 -15.76
CA ASP A 190 -9.80 -17.65 -16.79
C ASP A 190 -8.41 -17.58 -17.43
N GLU A 191 -7.92 -18.68 -17.96
CA GLU A 191 -6.59 -18.79 -18.57
C GLU A 191 -6.45 -17.97 -19.86
N GLU A 192 -7.55 -17.76 -20.61
CA GLU A 192 -7.55 -16.92 -21.80
C GLU A 192 -7.18 -15.47 -21.44
N ARG A 193 -7.70 -14.97 -20.32
CA ARG A 193 -7.40 -13.61 -19.83
C ARG A 193 -6.07 -13.51 -19.12
N PHE A 194 -5.67 -14.58 -18.43
CA PHE A 194 -4.46 -14.61 -17.61
C PHE A 194 -3.70 -15.93 -17.73
N PRO A 195 -2.81 -16.09 -18.71
CA PRO A 195 -2.10 -17.36 -18.98
C PRO A 195 -1.23 -17.87 -17.83
N MET A 196 -0.84 -17.00 -16.87
CA MET A 196 -0.06 -17.37 -15.68
C MET A 196 -0.93 -17.84 -14.51
N LEU A 197 -2.23 -18.06 -14.72
CA LEU A 197 -3.19 -18.37 -13.66
C LEU A 197 -2.76 -19.57 -12.80
N GLU A 198 -2.27 -20.64 -13.42
CA GLU A 198 -1.87 -21.85 -12.71
C GLU A 198 -0.70 -21.61 -11.74
N ASN A 199 0.25 -20.72 -12.09
CA ASN A 199 1.33 -20.33 -11.18
C ASN A 199 0.78 -19.68 -9.89
N PHE A 200 -0.26 -18.86 -9.99
CA PHE A 200 -0.88 -18.23 -8.84
C PHE A 200 -1.76 -19.18 -8.03
N ARG A 201 -2.38 -20.18 -8.68
CA ARG A 201 -3.11 -21.26 -8.00
C ARG A 201 -2.17 -22.18 -7.24
N SER A 202 -1.01 -22.52 -7.83
CA SER A 202 0.01 -23.36 -7.16
C SER A 202 0.56 -22.71 -5.90
N LEU A 203 0.83 -21.38 -5.90
CA LEU A 203 1.26 -20.68 -4.69
C LEU A 203 0.29 -20.88 -3.51
N LYS A 204 -1.02 -20.87 -3.77
CA LYS A 204 -2.01 -21.13 -2.70
C LYS A 204 -2.01 -22.59 -2.27
N ARG A 205 -1.96 -23.55 -3.22
CA ARG A 205 -1.93 -24.97 -2.91
C ARG A 205 -0.69 -25.38 -2.10
N ASN A 206 0.44 -24.75 -2.39
CA ASN A 206 1.72 -25.02 -1.72
C ASN A 206 1.95 -24.21 -0.45
N ASN A 207 0.98 -23.40 -0.01
CA ASN A 207 1.12 -22.50 1.13
C ASN A 207 2.31 -21.51 1.01
N GLU A 208 2.60 -21.04 -0.21
CA GLU A 208 3.69 -20.10 -0.52
C GLU A 208 3.24 -18.62 -0.49
N LEU A 209 1.95 -18.37 -0.24
CA LEU A 209 1.44 -17.02 -0.07
C LEU A 209 1.82 -16.48 1.31
N LEU A 210 2.29 -15.22 1.34
CA LEU A 210 2.58 -14.55 2.60
C LEU A 210 1.28 -14.16 3.33
N ASP A 211 1.29 -14.31 4.65
CA ASP A 211 0.23 -13.80 5.51
C ASP A 211 0.30 -12.26 5.57
N PRO A 212 -0.83 -11.53 5.44
CA PRO A 212 -0.88 -10.08 5.65
C PRO A 212 -0.26 -9.60 6.96
N ASN A 213 -0.33 -10.38 8.05
CA ASN A 213 0.30 -10.04 9.33
C ASN A 213 1.84 -10.07 9.25
N THR A 214 2.41 -11.04 8.54
CA THR A 214 3.86 -11.10 8.29
C THR A 214 4.30 -9.88 7.49
N VAL A 215 3.57 -9.53 6.42
CA VAL A 215 3.84 -8.33 5.63
C VAL A 215 3.72 -7.07 6.49
N SER A 216 2.70 -6.97 7.34
CA SER A 216 2.53 -5.82 8.22
C SER A 216 3.66 -5.64 9.23
N ARG A 217 4.34 -6.72 9.69
CA ARG A 217 5.56 -6.63 10.52
C ARG A 217 6.67 -5.93 9.77
N PHE A 218 6.96 -6.38 8.56
CA PHE A 218 7.97 -5.77 7.71
C PHE A 218 7.68 -4.29 7.42
N LEU A 219 6.44 -3.97 7.05
CA LEU A 219 6.04 -2.59 6.78
C LEU A 219 6.13 -1.69 8.01
N ALA A 220 5.73 -2.18 9.18
CA ALA A 220 5.83 -1.42 10.42
C ALA A 220 7.29 -1.17 10.81
N TRP A 221 8.16 -2.16 10.66
CA TRP A 221 9.60 -1.97 10.84
C TRP A 221 10.16 -0.92 9.88
N LEU A 222 9.84 -0.99 8.59
CA LEU A 222 10.24 0.03 7.61
C LEU A 222 9.78 1.44 8.03
N LEU A 223 8.55 1.55 8.51
CA LEU A 223 7.93 2.84 8.85
C LEU A 223 8.43 3.43 10.17
N LEU A 224 8.82 2.60 11.14
CA LEU A 224 9.09 3.06 12.51
C LEU A 224 10.57 2.90 12.91
N ASP A 225 11.19 1.80 12.51
CA ASP A 225 12.46 1.35 13.09
C ASP A 225 13.63 1.39 12.08
N ALA A 226 13.36 1.24 10.78
CA ALA A 226 14.40 1.25 9.75
C ALA A 226 15.10 2.61 9.69
N LYS A 227 16.44 2.58 9.57
CA LYS A 227 17.22 3.78 9.35
C LYS A 227 16.79 4.51 8.06
N PRO A 228 16.88 5.85 8.01
CA PRO A 228 16.50 6.63 6.82
C PRO A 228 17.15 6.11 5.53
N GLU A 229 18.42 5.73 5.57
CA GLU A 229 19.17 5.23 4.43
C GLU A 229 18.56 3.94 3.90
N ILE A 230 18.22 2.99 4.77
CA ILE A 230 17.56 1.73 4.36
C ILE A 230 16.17 2.02 3.79
N PHE A 231 15.41 2.91 4.44
CA PHE A 231 14.05 3.24 4.02
C PHE A 231 13.99 3.85 2.62
N THR A 232 14.99 4.68 2.25
CA THR A 232 14.99 5.47 1.00
C THR A 232 15.86 4.90 -0.12
N GLU A 233 16.73 3.91 0.15
CA GLU A 233 17.79 3.46 -0.76
C GLU A 233 17.23 2.87 -2.07
N LYS A 234 16.28 1.95 -1.95
CA LYS A 234 15.75 1.14 -3.06
C LYS A 234 14.28 0.78 -2.84
N ASP A 235 13.65 0.20 -3.87
CA ASP A 235 12.35 -0.48 -3.73
C ASP A 235 12.56 -1.76 -2.88
N GLN A 236 12.30 -1.65 -1.57
CA GLN A 236 12.58 -2.71 -0.59
C GLN A 236 11.78 -3.99 -0.93
N ASP A 237 12.34 -5.15 -0.67
CA ASP A 237 11.67 -6.43 -0.92
C ASP A 237 11.58 -7.24 0.38
N ILE A 238 10.38 -7.68 0.76
CA ILE A 238 10.18 -8.51 1.96
C ILE A 238 10.99 -9.82 1.91
N ARG A 239 11.37 -10.26 0.72
CA ARG A 239 12.16 -11.48 0.48
C ARG A 239 13.66 -11.26 0.56
N ASP A 240 14.11 -10.03 0.83
CA ASP A 240 15.54 -9.73 1.01
C ASP A 240 16.04 -10.37 2.31
N GLU A 241 16.79 -11.45 2.18
CA GLU A 241 17.31 -12.21 3.32
C GLU A 241 18.27 -11.40 4.21
N ALA A 242 18.89 -10.33 3.67
CA ALA A 242 19.74 -9.43 4.47
C ALA A 242 18.93 -8.56 5.42
N LEU A 243 17.67 -8.28 5.10
CA LEU A 243 16.77 -7.48 5.95
C LEU A 243 16.01 -8.33 6.96
N LYS A 244 15.83 -9.62 6.70
CA LYS A 244 15.00 -10.51 7.50
C LYS A 244 15.37 -10.53 9.00
N PRO A 245 16.64 -10.59 9.40
CA PRO A 245 17.01 -10.54 10.82
C PRO A 245 16.65 -9.23 11.53
N LEU A 246 16.41 -8.14 10.78
CA LEU A 246 16.12 -6.82 11.34
C LEU A 246 14.62 -6.63 11.69
N TRP A 247 13.73 -7.37 11.04
CA TRP A 247 12.30 -7.19 11.19
C TRP A 247 11.53 -8.46 11.59
N ASP A 248 12.08 -9.64 11.32
CA ASP A 248 11.45 -10.93 11.64
C ASP A 248 12.00 -11.47 12.96
N VAL A 249 12.01 -10.62 13.98
CA VAL A 249 12.39 -11.02 15.34
C VAL A 249 11.22 -11.83 15.88
N SER A 250 11.35 -13.15 15.88
CA SER A 250 10.35 -14.12 16.33
C SER A 250 10.14 -14.15 17.87
N ASN A 251 10.52 -13.09 18.58
CA ASN A 251 10.36 -12.93 20.03
C ASN A 251 9.58 -11.69 20.43
N GLU A 252 8.41 -11.44 19.83
CA GLU A 252 7.36 -10.76 20.59
C GLU A 252 6.65 -11.84 21.38
N THR A 253 7.17 -12.19 22.56
CA THR A 253 6.44 -12.88 23.62
C THR A 253 5.09 -12.18 23.76
N THR A 254 4.04 -12.92 23.50
CA THR A 254 2.67 -12.60 23.90
C THR A 254 2.68 -12.37 25.42
N GLU A 255 2.66 -11.09 25.83
CA GLU A 255 2.14 -10.68 27.13
C GLU A 255 0.74 -10.09 26.96
#